data_2eff9ab87f92cafe08cbaad85fe47675
#
_entry.id   2eff9ab87f92cafe08cbaad85fe47675
#
_cell.length_a   1.000
_cell.length_b   1.000
_cell.length_c   1.000
_cell.angle_alpha   90.00
_cell.angle_beta   90.00
_cell.angle_gamma   90.00
#
_symmetry.space_group_name_H-M   'P 1'
#
loop_
_entity.id
_entity.type
_entity.pdbx_description
1 polymer ?
#
loop_
_entity_poly.entity_id
_entity_poly.type
_entity_poly.pdbx_seq_one_letter_code
_entity_poly.pdbx_strand_id
1 'polypeptide(L)'
;VVAGEMPEIDNSEKSDFFLLRENNKYNVPKKILDLVTLRLPNSYGLDAMNDIQVLCPSRMGETGTQNINAVLQAKLNPPSKDKQEIRYKGYTLREGDRVMQIKNNYDVPWFRPMENGTGVFNGDIGILTRIDKGNNIINVKFDDKEAMYSSENVRELELAYAMTVH
;
A
#
# COMPACT_ATOMS: atom_id res chain seq x y z
N VAL A 1 20.91 17.67 0.30
CA VAL A 1 19.50 18.02 0.59
C VAL A 1 19.39 18.70 1.96
N VAL A 2 19.89 18.09 3.03
CA VAL A 2 19.84 18.70 4.38
C VAL A 2 20.55 20.06 4.47
N ALA A 3 21.64 20.23 3.70
CA ALA A 3 22.37 21.50 3.59
C ALA A 3 21.77 22.49 2.55
N GLY A 4 20.62 22.19 1.96
CA GLY A 4 19.99 22.98 0.90
C GLY A 4 20.63 22.82 -0.48
N GLU A 5 21.61 21.97 -0.63
CA GLU A 5 22.25 21.67 -1.91
C GLU A 5 21.43 20.68 -2.73
N MET A 6 21.38 20.88 -4.04
CA MET A 6 20.76 19.91 -4.95
C MET A 6 21.57 18.60 -4.94
N PRO A 7 20.91 17.43 -4.84
CA PRO A 7 21.61 16.16 -4.96
C PRO A 7 22.19 16.03 -6.38
N GLU A 8 23.36 15.43 -6.48
CA GLU A 8 23.86 14.99 -7.78
C GLU A 8 22.94 13.91 -8.33
N ILE A 9 22.35 14.20 -9.49
CA ILE A 9 21.44 13.28 -10.17
C ILE A 9 22.22 12.68 -11.35
N ASP A 10 22.82 11.55 -11.09
CA ASP A 10 23.43 10.72 -12.10
C ASP A 10 22.55 9.48 -12.33
N ASN A 11 21.90 9.41 -13.50
CA ASN A 11 21.07 8.26 -13.89
C ASN A 11 21.93 7.09 -14.43
N SER A 12 23.19 6.98 -14.00
CA SER A 12 24.07 5.86 -14.36
C SER A 12 23.63 4.55 -13.65
N GLU A 13 24.09 3.42 -14.17
CA GLU A 13 23.80 2.10 -13.58
C GLU A 13 24.31 1.92 -12.14
N LYS A 14 25.23 2.77 -11.70
CA LYS A 14 25.81 2.73 -10.34
C LYS A 14 25.10 3.63 -9.35
N SER A 15 24.12 4.42 -9.80
CA SER A 15 23.35 5.32 -8.96
C SER A 15 22.28 4.54 -8.19
N ASP A 16 22.04 4.93 -6.95
CA ASP A 16 20.91 4.51 -6.12
C ASP A 16 19.78 5.57 -6.09
N PHE A 17 19.98 6.69 -6.80
CA PHE A 17 19.03 7.78 -6.90
C PHE A 17 18.85 8.20 -8.37
N PHE A 18 17.60 8.13 -8.87
CA PHE A 18 17.26 8.41 -10.25
C PHE A 18 16.20 9.51 -10.35
N LEU A 19 16.31 10.36 -11.37
CA LEU A 19 15.29 11.33 -11.73
C LEU A 19 14.67 11.01 -13.09
N LEU A 20 13.38 10.66 -13.10
CA LEU A 20 12.59 10.48 -14.31
C LEU A 20 11.62 11.66 -14.47
N ARG A 21 11.90 12.54 -15.42
CA ARG A 21 11.03 13.68 -15.70
C ARG A 21 9.79 13.27 -16.48
N GLU A 22 8.63 13.78 -16.05
CA GLU A 22 7.35 13.70 -16.78
C GLU A 22 6.59 14.99 -16.63
N ASN A 23 6.38 15.70 -17.74
CA ASN A 23 5.71 16.99 -17.77
C ASN A 23 4.18 16.85 -17.87
N ASN A 24 3.69 15.68 -18.30
CA ASN A 24 2.26 15.41 -18.40
C ASN A 24 1.81 14.54 -17.21
N LYS A 25 1.09 15.17 -16.28
CA LYS A 25 0.57 14.47 -15.09
C LYS A 25 -0.28 13.23 -15.39
N TYR A 26 -0.92 13.16 -16.55
CA TYR A 26 -1.73 12.02 -16.97
C TYR A 26 -0.91 10.78 -17.35
N ASN A 27 0.39 10.97 -17.64
CA ASN A 27 1.30 9.87 -17.92
C ASN A 27 1.97 9.31 -16.66
N VAL A 28 1.96 10.06 -15.55
CA VAL A 28 2.63 9.65 -14.31
C VAL A 28 2.12 8.33 -13.76
N PRO A 29 0.79 8.06 -13.68
CA PRO A 29 0.29 6.77 -13.18
C PRO A 29 0.81 5.58 -14.00
N LYS A 30 0.85 5.70 -15.32
CA LYS A 30 1.39 4.66 -16.20
C LYS A 30 2.88 4.43 -15.98
N LYS A 31 3.67 5.49 -15.80
CA LYS A 31 5.10 5.37 -15.49
C LYS A 31 5.34 4.71 -14.13
N ILE A 32 4.57 5.08 -13.10
CA ILE A 32 4.63 4.44 -11.78
C ILE A 32 4.29 2.95 -11.91
N LEU A 33 3.21 2.63 -12.62
CA LEU A 33 2.81 1.25 -12.84
C LEU A 33 3.93 0.44 -13.50
N ASP A 34 4.53 0.95 -14.57
CA ASP A 34 5.64 0.32 -15.30
C ASP A 34 6.87 0.12 -14.39
N LEU A 35 7.23 1.15 -13.61
CA LEU A 35 8.33 1.05 -12.66
C LEU A 35 8.09 -0.03 -11.60
N VAL A 36 6.93 -0.04 -10.97
CA VAL A 36 6.61 -0.95 -9.85
C VAL A 36 6.43 -2.39 -10.32
N THR A 37 5.83 -2.59 -11.51
CA THR A 37 5.44 -3.95 -11.92
C THR A 37 6.40 -4.62 -12.91
N LEU A 38 7.28 -3.86 -13.54
CA LEU A 38 8.19 -4.38 -14.57
C LEU A 38 9.65 -3.95 -14.35
N ARG A 39 9.93 -2.65 -14.34
CA ARG A 39 11.32 -2.17 -14.42
C ARG A 39 12.11 -2.47 -13.15
N LEU A 40 11.62 -2.07 -11.99
CA LEU A 40 12.32 -2.31 -10.72
C LEU A 40 12.41 -3.81 -10.39
N PRO A 41 11.33 -4.62 -10.51
CA PRO A 41 11.43 -6.06 -10.35
C PRO A 41 12.46 -6.70 -11.28
N ASN A 42 12.45 -6.38 -12.57
CA ASN A 42 13.35 -6.98 -13.53
C ASN A 42 14.81 -6.55 -13.37
N SER A 43 15.06 -5.29 -12.98
CA SER A 43 16.41 -4.76 -12.85
C SER A 43 17.09 -5.10 -11.54
N TYR A 44 16.31 -5.22 -10.45
CA TYR A 44 16.84 -5.37 -9.09
C TYR A 44 16.34 -6.62 -8.36
N GLY A 45 15.46 -7.41 -8.96
CA GLY A 45 14.86 -8.59 -8.32
C GLY A 45 13.90 -8.27 -7.19
N LEU A 46 13.33 -7.04 -7.19
CA LEU A 46 12.43 -6.57 -6.13
C LEU A 46 11.02 -7.15 -6.26
N ASP A 47 10.41 -7.51 -5.14
CA ASP A 47 9.00 -7.84 -5.08
C ASP A 47 8.15 -6.58 -5.05
N ALA A 48 7.20 -6.47 -5.99
CA ALA A 48 6.36 -5.28 -6.14
C ALA A 48 5.45 -5.02 -4.93
N MET A 49 5.10 -6.07 -4.16
CA MET A 49 4.21 -5.96 -3.00
C MET A 49 4.95 -5.63 -1.72
N ASN A 50 6.18 -6.15 -1.56
CA ASN A 50 6.90 -6.12 -0.30
C ASN A 50 8.07 -5.14 -0.30
N ASP A 51 8.79 -5.00 -1.44
CA ASP A 51 10.06 -4.27 -1.48
C ASP A 51 9.93 -2.85 -2.06
N ILE A 52 8.78 -2.52 -2.68
CA ILE A 52 8.57 -1.23 -3.34
C ILE A 52 7.49 -0.43 -2.62
N GLN A 53 7.81 0.81 -2.26
CA GLN A 53 6.85 1.77 -1.71
C GLN A 53 6.75 3.01 -2.60
N VAL A 54 5.54 3.32 -3.06
CA VAL A 54 5.26 4.57 -3.78
C VAL A 54 4.87 5.66 -2.79
N LEU A 55 5.51 6.81 -2.90
CA LEU A 55 5.18 8.00 -2.12
C LEU A 55 4.58 9.07 -3.04
N CYS A 56 3.45 9.59 -2.66
CA CYS A 56 2.73 10.63 -3.40
C CYS A 56 2.71 11.96 -2.63
N PRO A 57 2.74 13.10 -3.31
CA PRO A 57 2.70 14.42 -2.65
C PRO A 57 1.31 14.78 -2.13
N SER A 58 0.26 14.09 -2.58
CA SER A 58 -1.13 14.41 -2.23
C SER A 58 -2.03 13.17 -2.23
N ARG A 59 -3.22 13.31 -1.68
CA ARG A 59 -4.25 12.25 -1.69
C ARG A 59 -5.10 12.27 -2.97
N MET A 60 -5.35 13.44 -3.50
CA MET A 60 -6.29 13.69 -4.61
C MET A 60 -5.57 13.99 -5.93
N GLY A 61 -6.29 13.84 -7.02
CA GLY A 61 -5.82 14.12 -8.38
C GLY A 61 -5.09 12.95 -9.04
N GLU A 62 -4.59 13.17 -10.26
CA GLU A 62 -3.99 12.14 -11.12
C GLU A 62 -2.78 11.45 -10.48
N THR A 63 -1.97 12.20 -9.74
CA THR A 63 -0.77 11.73 -9.06
C THR A 63 -0.99 11.49 -7.56
N GLY A 64 -2.23 11.58 -7.10
CA GLY A 64 -2.60 11.36 -5.70
C GLY A 64 -2.71 9.88 -5.36
N THR A 65 -2.60 9.58 -4.05
CA THR A 65 -2.64 8.19 -3.57
C THR A 65 -3.91 7.45 -3.95
N GLN A 66 -5.07 8.13 -4.02
CA GLN A 66 -6.33 7.47 -4.41
C GLN A 66 -6.25 6.88 -5.81
N ASN A 67 -5.78 7.65 -6.79
CA ASN A 67 -5.66 7.19 -8.16
C ASN A 67 -4.53 6.15 -8.31
N ILE A 68 -3.37 6.42 -7.72
CA ILE A 68 -2.21 5.50 -7.83
C ILE A 68 -2.52 4.17 -7.15
N ASN A 69 -3.18 4.15 -6.00
CA ASN A 69 -3.62 2.91 -5.34
C ASN A 69 -4.58 2.11 -6.22
N ALA A 70 -5.56 2.76 -6.85
CA ALA A 70 -6.49 2.09 -7.76
C ALA A 70 -5.79 1.45 -8.96
N VAL A 71 -4.84 2.17 -9.57
CA VAL A 71 -4.05 1.68 -10.71
C VAL A 71 -3.15 0.51 -10.30
N LEU A 72 -2.47 0.60 -9.18
CA LEU A 72 -1.59 -0.46 -8.69
C LEU A 72 -2.40 -1.69 -8.22
N GLN A 73 -3.50 -1.50 -7.49
CA GLN A 73 -4.37 -2.60 -7.08
C GLN A 73 -4.90 -3.38 -8.29
N ALA A 74 -5.36 -2.70 -9.33
CA ALA A 74 -5.89 -3.34 -10.52
C ALA A 74 -4.86 -4.27 -11.20
N LYS A 75 -3.58 -3.96 -11.10
CA LYS A 75 -2.50 -4.74 -11.69
C LYS A 75 -1.92 -5.79 -10.76
N LEU A 76 -1.64 -5.40 -9.50
CA LEU A 76 -0.96 -6.28 -8.53
C LEU A 76 -1.91 -7.24 -7.83
N ASN A 77 -3.15 -6.83 -7.62
CA ASN A 77 -4.18 -7.63 -6.99
C ASN A 77 -5.53 -7.51 -7.73
N PRO A 78 -5.64 -8.03 -8.97
CA PRO A 78 -6.87 -7.96 -9.75
C PRO A 78 -8.01 -8.72 -9.07
N PRO A 79 -9.29 -8.37 -9.36
CA PRO A 79 -10.44 -9.11 -8.86
C PRO A 79 -10.41 -10.57 -9.34
N SER A 80 -10.82 -11.47 -8.46
CA SER A 80 -10.94 -12.90 -8.74
C SER A 80 -12.19 -13.44 -8.04
N LYS A 81 -12.76 -14.54 -8.58
CA LYS A 81 -13.89 -15.23 -7.93
C LYS A 81 -13.54 -15.83 -6.57
N ASP A 82 -12.27 -16.11 -6.35
CA ASP A 82 -11.75 -16.72 -5.11
C ASP A 82 -11.43 -15.69 -4.02
N LYS A 83 -11.52 -14.38 -4.33
CA LYS A 83 -11.22 -13.30 -3.40
C LYS A 83 -12.48 -12.59 -2.96
N GLN A 84 -12.62 -12.40 -1.65
CA GLN A 84 -13.67 -11.55 -1.11
C GLN A 84 -13.29 -10.08 -1.19
N GLU A 85 -14.30 -9.23 -1.32
CA GLU A 85 -14.15 -7.77 -1.41
C GLU A 85 -15.13 -7.07 -0.48
N ILE A 86 -14.73 -5.92 0.03
CA ILE A 86 -15.59 -5.00 0.76
C ILE A 86 -15.45 -3.59 0.18
N ARG A 87 -16.58 -2.94 -0.10
CA ARG A 87 -16.60 -1.54 -0.56
C ARG A 87 -16.72 -0.59 0.60
N TYR A 88 -15.87 0.43 0.60
CA TYR A 88 -15.92 1.47 1.61
C TYR A 88 -15.54 2.84 1.02
N LYS A 89 -16.44 3.82 1.12
CA LYS A 89 -16.21 5.25 0.75
C LYS A 89 -15.45 5.46 -0.57
N GLY A 90 -15.83 4.75 -1.63
CA GLY A 90 -15.29 5.00 -2.97
C GLY A 90 -14.07 4.17 -3.35
N TYR A 91 -13.57 3.32 -2.47
CA TYR A 91 -12.56 2.30 -2.80
C TYR A 91 -13.03 0.90 -2.41
N THR A 92 -12.38 -0.10 -2.95
CA THR A 92 -12.63 -1.51 -2.66
C THR A 92 -11.39 -2.08 -1.99
N LEU A 93 -11.57 -2.71 -0.83
CA LEU A 93 -10.56 -3.56 -0.22
C LEU A 93 -10.84 -5.01 -0.62
N ARG A 94 -9.79 -5.73 -0.97
CA ARG A 94 -9.82 -7.10 -1.48
C ARG A 94 -8.80 -7.95 -0.76
N GLU A 95 -9.10 -9.21 -0.54
CA GLU A 95 -8.12 -10.18 -0.04
C GLU A 95 -6.85 -10.16 -0.90
N GLY A 96 -5.70 -10.07 -0.25
CA GLY A 96 -4.39 -9.86 -0.86
C GLY A 96 -3.97 -8.39 -1.02
N ASP A 97 -4.82 -7.42 -0.66
CA ASP A 97 -4.43 -6.01 -0.72
C ASP A 97 -3.40 -5.64 0.34
N ARG A 98 -2.47 -4.78 -0.07
CA ARG A 98 -1.60 -4.07 0.86
C ARG A 98 -2.38 -2.90 1.46
N VAL A 99 -2.49 -2.88 2.77
CA VAL A 99 -3.28 -1.91 3.53
C VAL A 99 -2.46 -1.26 4.63
N MET A 100 -2.89 -0.08 5.08
CA MET A 100 -2.28 0.65 6.18
C MET A 100 -3.35 1.04 7.18
N GLN A 101 -3.03 0.90 8.47
CA GLN A 101 -3.80 1.49 9.56
C GLN A 101 -3.62 3.00 9.55
N ILE A 102 -4.72 3.77 9.56
CA ILE A 102 -4.67 5.24 9.43
C ILE A 102 -4.88 5.99 10.75
N LYS A 103 -5.06 5.28 11.85
CA LYS A 103 -5.14 5.85 13.21
C LYS A 103 -4.76 4.80 14.26
N ASN A 104 -4.36 5.24 15.45
CA ASN A 104 -4.14 4.32 16.56
C ASN A 104 -5.47 3.70 17.01
N ASN A 105 -5.51 2.39 17.15
CA ASN A 105 -6.62 1.65 17.76
C ASN A 105 -6.05 0.61 18.72
N TYR A 106 -6.21 0.87 20.02
CA TYR A 106 -5.68 0.03 21.10
C TYR A 106 -6.53 -1.21 21.38
N ASP A 107 -7.74 -1.29 20.80
CA ASP A 107 -8.71 -2.34 21.07
C ASP A 107 -8.72 -3.44 20.01
N VAL A 108 -8.05 -3.24 18.86
CA VAL A 108 -7.97 -4.26 17.81
C VAL A 108 -7.16 -5.44 18.31
N PRO A 109 -7.76 -6.63 18.47
CA PRO A 109 -7.04 -7.81 18.91
C PRO A 109 -6.12 -8.34 17.79
N TRP A 110 -4.97 -8.84 18.18
CA TRP A 110 -4.06 -9.55 17.31
C TRP A 110 -3.51 -10.80 17.99
N PHE A 111 -3.04 -11.73 17.16
CA PHE A 111 -2.38 -12.94 17.61
C PHE A 111 -1.16 -13.25 16.74
N ARG A 112 -0.20 -13.92 17.35
CA ARG A 112 0.96 -14.54 16.72
C ARG A 112 1.29 -15.84 17.46
N PRO A 113 2.15 -16.71 16.92
CA PRO A 113 2.49 -17.94 17.62
C PRO A 113 2.94 -17.68 19.06
N MET A 114 2.26 -18.29 20.03
CA MET A 114 2.52 -18.23 21.48
C MET A 114 2.21 -16.88 22.17
N GLU A 115 1.63 -15.90 21.48
CA GLU A 115 1.30 -14.60 22.07
C GLU A 115 0.04 -14.00 21.45
N ASN A 116 -0.73 -13.28 22.26
CA ASN A 116 -1.84 -12.45 21.79
C ASN A 116 -1.80 -11.09 22.50
N GLY A 117 -2.47 -10.12 21.93
CA GLY A 117 -2.55 -8.78 22.49
C GLY A 117 -3.57 -7.93 21.78
N THR A 118 -3.53 -6.63 22.05
CA THR A 118 -4.35 -5.63 21.39
C THR A 118 -3.49 -4.46 20.93
N GLY A 119 -4.00 -3.71 19.95
CA GLY A 119 -3.38 -2.50 19.44
C GLY A 119 -2.75 -2.63 18.07
N VAL A 120 -3.20 -1.76 17.16
CA VAL A 120 -2.62 -1.50 15.85
C VAL A 120 -2.48 0.01 15.70
N PHE A 121 -1.39 0.47 15.12
CA PHE A 121 -1.01 1.87 15.17
C PHE A 121 -1.02 2.52 13.79
N ASN A 122 -1.22 3.84 13.79
CA ASN A 122 -1.15 4.63 12.58
C ASN A 122 0.19 4.44 11.87
N GLY A 123 0.12 4.07 10.60
CA GLY A 123 1.30 3.76 9.77
C GLY A 123 1.67 2.28 9.72
N ASP A 124 1.08 1.41 10.55
CA ASP A 124 1.27 -0.04 10.42
C ASP A 124 0.77 -0.49 9.05
N ILE A 125 1.64 -1.13 8.27
CA ILE A 125 1.34 -1.66 6.94
C ILE A 125 1.26 -3.18 7.01
N GLY A 126 0.24 -3.75 6.35
CA GLY A 126 0.03 -5.19 6.32
C GLY A 126 -0.69 -5.66 5.06
N ILE A 127 -0.93 -6.96 5.01
CA ILE A 127 -1.69 -7.60 3.93
C ILE A 127 -3.05 -8.04 4.47
N LEU A 128 -4.12 -7.66 3.78
CA LEU A 128 -5.47 -8.11 4.06
C LEU A 128 -5.59 -9.59 3.66
N THR A 129 -5.59 -10.48 4.64
CA THR A 129 -5.52 -11.93 4.41
C THR A 129 -6.88 -12.58 4.22
N ARG A 130 -7.92 -12.04 4.89
CA ARG A 130 -9.26 -12.64 4.86
C ARG A 130 -10.36 -11.62 5.08
N ILE A 131 -11.48 -11.77 4.36
CA ILE A 131 -12.75 -11.06 4.57
C ILE A 131 -13.84 -12.08 4.81
N ASP A 132 -14.30 -12.21 6.05
CA ASP A 132 -15.41 -13.07 6.44
C ASP A 132 -16.68 -12.24 6.60
N LYS A 133 -17.48 -12.15 5.53
CA LYS A 133 -18.72 -11.38 5.52
C LYS A 133 -19.81 -11.96 6.44
N GLY A 134 -19.78 -13.28 6.65
CA GLY A 134 -20.78 -13.96 7.50
C GLY A 134 -20.59 -13.61 8.97
N ASN A 135 -19.35 -13.50 9.42
CA ASN A 135 -18.99 -13.18 10.79
C ASN A 135 -18.61 -11.71 11.00
N ASN A 136 -18.63 -10.89 9.96
CA ASN A 136 -18.17 -9.48 9.99
C ASN A 136 -16.71 -9.31 10.47
N ILE A 137 -15.82 -10.22 10.08
CA ILE A 137 -14.42 -10.24 10.47
C ILE A 137 -13.55 -9.96 9.25
N ILE A 138 -12.52 -9.13 9.46
CA ILE A 138 -11.48 -8.84 8.48
C ILE A 138 -10.14 -9.08 9.15
N ASN A 139 -9.31 -9.93 8.54
CA ASN A 139 -7.99 -10.23 9.04
C ASN A 139 -6.92 -9.48 8.25
N VAL A 140 -5.98 -8.86 8.95
CA VAL A 140 -4.82 -8.19 8.35
C VAL A 140 -3.57 -8.70 9.03
N LYS A 141 -2.62 -9.16 8.24
CA LYS A 141 -1.31 -9.60 8.71
C LYS A 141 -0.33 -8.42 8.66
N PHE A 142 0.12 -7.98 9.83
CA PHE A 142 1.17 -6.99 10.03
C PHE A 142 2.42 -7.71 10.51
N ASP A 143 3.45 -7.78 9.69
CA ASP A 143 4.69 -8.51 9.97
C ASP A 143 4.43 -9.95 10.50
N ASP A 144 4.65 -10.17 11.79
CA ASP A 144 4.48 -11.47 12.47
C ASP A 144 3.15 -11.63 13.19
N LYS A 145 2.31 -10.58 13.26
CA LYS A 145 1.01 -10.59 13.95
C LYS A 145 -0.16 -10.52 12.97
N GLU A 146 -1.23 -11.23 13.25
CA GLU A 146 -2.49 -11.17 12.52
C GLU A 146 -3.54 -10.47 13.37
N ALA A 147 -4.01 -9.31 12.90
CA ALA A 147 -5.02 -8.50 13.57
C ALA A 147 -6.42 -8.80 13.03
N MET A 148 -7.41 -8.80 13.91
CA MET A 148 -8.81 -9.04 13.61
C MET A 148 -9.62 -7.76 13.76
N TYR A 149 -10.17 -7.29 12.64
CA TYR A 149 -11.03 -6.13 12.59
C TYR A 149 -12.49 -6.54 12.51
N SER A 150 -13.36 -5.80 13.18
CA SER A 150 -14.80 -5.82 12.87
C SER A 150 -15.06 -5.04 11.57
N SER A 151 -16.21 -5.28 10.95
CA SER A 151 -16.64 -4.50 9.77
C SER A 151 -16.77 -2.99 10.05
N GLU A 152 -16.97 -2.59 11.30
CA GLU A 152 -17.03 -1.18 11.70
C GLU A 152 -15.65 -0.53 11.70
N ASN A 153 -14.61 -1.29 12.00
CA ASN A 153 -13.23 -0.81 12.07
C ASN A 153 -12.52 -0.82 10.73
N VAL A 154 -13.12 -1.38 9.67
CA VAL A 154 -12.57 -1.36 8.30
C VAL A 154 -12.27 0.06 7.80
N ARG A 155 -13.00 1.06 8.30
CA ARG A 155 -12.78 2.49 8.01
C ARG A 155 -11.42 3.04 8.45
N GLU A 156 -10.70 2.27 9.25
CA GLU A 156 -9.36 2.59 9.74
C GLU A 156 -8.25 2.04 8.85
N LEU A 157 -8.63 1.30 7.80
CA LEU A 157 -7.73 0.74 6.80
C LEU A 157 -7.85 1.52 5.49
N GLU A 158 -6.72 1.84 4.88
CA GLU A 158 -6.63 2.36 3.52
C GLU A 158 -5.68 1.49 2.68
N LEU A 159 -5.84 1.52 1.35
CA LEU A 159 -4.88 0.89 0.44
C LEU A 159 -3.51 1.55 0.59
N ALA A 160 -2.46 0.75 0.59
CA ALA A 160 -1.10 1.19 0.87
C ALA A 160 -0.06 0.81 -0.21
N TYR A 161 -0.48 0.56 -1.43
CA TYR A 161 0.45 0.47 -2.57
C TYR A 161 1.17 1.81 -2.78
N ALA A 162 0.43 2.91 -2.56
CA ALA A 162 0.96 4.27 -2.51
C ALA A 162 0.44 4.99 -1.25
N MET A 163 1.28 5.81 -0.64
CA MET A 163 0.96 6.57 0.57
C MET A 163 1.48 8.01 0.48
N THR A 164 0.94 8.90 1.31
CA THR A 164 1.48 10.25 1.52
C THR A 164 2.47 10.25 2.68
N VAL A 165 3.38 11.21 2.69
CA VAL A 165 4.43 11.32 3.73
C VAL A 165 3.93 12.13 4.96
N HIS A 166 2.71 12.67 4.89
CA HIS A 166 2.12 13.53 5.95
C HIS A 166 0.61 13.43 5.98
#